data_917943789ec0781cd8031ec83855287e
#
_entry.id   917943789ec0781cd8031ec83855287e
#
_cell.length_a   1.000
_cell.length_b   1.000
_cell.length_c   1.000
_cell.angle_alpha   90.00
_cell.angle_beta   90.00
_cell.angle_gamma   90.00
#
_symmetry.space_group_name_H-M   'P 1'
#
loop_
_entity.id
_entity.type
_entity.pdbx_description
1 polymer ?
#
loop_
_entity_poly.entity_id
_entity_poly.type
_entity_poly.pdbx_seq_one_letter_code
_entity_poly.pdbx_strand_id
1 'polypeptide(L)'
;MRKKEIILYVLVLIIITFMFSACASAPSKDKELKNIGVTSDNPLLKYFTKLHPDNEVILCGQEDVNNDNTKDLVIIYRVSKTKNAMKIVIAKEHNYKCSNEVPAPMENQIIKFKNIDDKDQIEVIVSGSKNGQVGYAIFRLQNMKIVNLFGNDMEDCC
;
A
#
# COMPACT_ATOMS: atom_id res chain seq x y z
N MET A 1 16.16 -37.74 -57.22
CA MET A 1 15.91 -36.40 -56.65
C MET A 1 17.08 -35.49 -56.98
N ARG A 2 16.84 -34.32 -57.61
CA ARG A 2 17.91 -33.42 -58.06
C ARG A 2 18.49 -32.71 -56.80
N LYS A 3 19.80 -32.59 -56.74
CA LYS A 3 20.52 -31.93 -55.62
C LYS A 3 19.92 -30.53 -55.24
N LYS A 4 19.35 -29.87 -56.21
CA LYS A 4 18.68 -28.54 -56.04
C LYS A 4 17.42 -28.66 -55.18
N GLU A 5 16.63 -29.72 -55.30
CA GLU A 5 15.43 -29.94 -54.47
C GLU A 5 15.80 -30.19 -53.01
N ILE A 6 16.85 -30.95 -52.74
CA ILE A 6 17.33 -31.24 -51.38
C ILE A 6 17.83 -29.95 -50.71
N ILE A 7 18.56 -29.11 -51.45
CA ILE A 7 19.04 -27.81 -50.94
C ILE A 7 17.86 -26.89 -50.59
N LEU A 8 16.82 -26.88 -51.42
CA LEU A 8 15.63 -26.06 -51.16
C LEU A 8 14.89 -26.54 -49.88
N TYR A 9 14.71 -27.84 -49.68
CA TYR A 9 14.10 -28.41 -48.48
C TYR A 9 14.90 -28.08 -47.21
N VAL A 10 16.22 -28.18 -47.28
CA VAL A 10 17.10 -27.84 -46.14
C VAL A 10 17.00 -26.34 -45.78
N LEU A 11 16.98 -25.47 -46.81
CA LEU A 11 16.79 -24.01 -46.60
C LEU A 11 15.42 -23.68 -45.96
N VAL A 12 14.36 -24.32 -46.40
CA VAL A 12 12.99 -24.12 -45.85
C VAL A 12 12.95 -24.63 -44.38
N LEU A 13 13.62 -25.76 -44.09
CA LEU A 13 13.67 -26.29 -42.74
C LEU A 13 14.46 -25.39 -41.78
N ILE A 14 15.53 -24.74 -42.22
CA ILE A 14 16.30 -23.75 -41.44
C ILE A 14 15.47 -22.50 -41.19
N ILE A 15 14.70 -22.04 -42.14
CA ILE A 15 13.82 -20.86 -41.98
C ILE A 15 12.70 -21.15 -40.96
N ILE A 16 12.12 -22.36 -40.98
CA ILE A 16 11.09 -22.79 -40.04
C ILE A 16 11.65 -22.88 -38.60
N THR A 17 12.88 -23.33 -38.42
CA THR A 17 13.50 -23.38 -37.09
C THR A 17 13.81 -22.00 -36.52
N PHE A 18 14.08 -21.00 -37.35
CA PHE A 18 14.28 -19.60 -36.92
C PHE A 18 12.99 -18.88 -36.52
N MET A 19 11.83 -19.32 -37.01
CA MET A 19 10.54 -18.73 -36.67
C MET A 19 10.04 -19.15 -35.26
N PHE A 20 10.62 -20.18 -34.65
CA PHE A 20 10.27 -20.64 -33.30
C PHE A 20 11.14 -20.06 -32.18
N SER A 21 12.06 -19.15 -32.48
CA SER A 21 12.67 -18.27 -31.47
C SER A 21 11.71 -17.15 -31.06
N ALA A 22 10.45 -17.52 -30.78
CA ALA A 22 9.55 -16.63 -30.07
C ALA A 22 10.13 -16.42 -28.66
N CYS A 23 10.42 -15.17 -28.35
CA CYS A 23 10.75 -14.68 -27.03
C CYS A 23 9.89 -15.38 -25.98
N ALA A 24 10.47 -16.31 -25.24
CA ALA A 24 9.99 -16.64 -23.93
C ALA A 24 10.25 -15.39 -23.06
N SER A 25 9.31 -14.45 -23.11
CA SER A 25 9.20 -13.44 -22.06
C SER A 25 9.08 -14.23 -20.77
N ALA A 26 10.13 -14.19 -19.96
CA ALA A 26 10.03 -14.66 -18.60
C ALA A 26 8.76 -14.03 -18.01
N PRO A 27 7.89 -14.79 -17.31
CA PRO A 27 6.78 -14.17 -16.61
C PRO A 27 7.41 -13.18 -15.66
N SER A 28 7.23 -11.88 -15.92
CA SER A 28 7.38 -10.87 -14.92
C SER A 28 6.50 -11.37 -13.78
N LYS A 29 7.07 -11.59 -12.60
CA LYS A 29 6.31 -11.69 -11.37
C LYS A 29 5.69 -10.31 -11.19
N ASP A 30 4.64 -10.02 -11.94
CA ASP A 30 3.67 -9.03 -11.56
C ASP A 30 3.11 -9.56 -10.24
N LYS A 31 3.72 -9.11 -9.14
CA LYS A 31 3.06 -9.11 -7.84
C LYS A 31 1.71 -8.49 -8.15
N GLU A 32 0.66 -9.30 -8.09
CA GLU A 32 -0.70 -8.81 -8.09
C GLU A 32 -0.70 -7.60 -7.16
N LEU A 33 -0.85 -6.40 -7.74
CA LEU A 33 -0.78 -5.17 -6.97
C LEU A 33 -2.00 -5.22 -6.06
N LYS A 34 -1.78 -5.65 -4.82
CA LYS A 34 -2.76 -5.59 -3.75
C LYS A 34 -3.31 -4.18 -3.78
N ASN A 35 -4.62 -4.03 -3.96
CA ASN A 35 -5.24 -2.71 -3.91
C ASN A 35 -5.12 -2.18 -2.48
N ILE A 36 -4.04 -1.44 -2.23
CA ILE A 36 -3.74 -0.86 -0.92
C ILE A 36 -4.41 0.50 -0.71
N GLY A 37 -5.30 0.94 -1.60
CA GLY A 37 -6.03 2.20 -1.49
C GLY A 37 -5.38 3.39 -2.20
N VAL A 38 -4.13 3.30 -2.63
CA VAL A 38 -3.43 4.30 -3.44
C VAL A 38 -2.54 3.61 -4.48
N THR A 39 -2.15 4.35 -5.50
CA THR A 39 -1.25 3.84 -6.56
C THR A 39 0.20 3.79 -6.09
N SER A 40 1.01 2.93 -6.69
CA SER A 40 2.43 2.75 -6.34
C SER A 40 3.31 3.97 -6.64
N ASP A 41 2.85 4.89 -7.47
CA ASP A 41 3.53 6.14 -7.81
C ASP A 41 3.23 7.29 -6.84
N ASN A 42 2.30 7.10 -5.89
CA ASN A 42 1.96 8.10 -4.87
C ASN A 42 3.23 8.57 -4.14
N PRO A 43 3.52 9.88 -4.11
CA PRO A 43 4.77 10.41 -3.57
C PRO A 43 4.91 10.22 -2.04
N LEU A 44 3.79 10.26 -1.31
CA LEU A 44 3.76 10.04 0.15
C LEU A 44 4.05 8.57 0.48
N LEU A 45 3.50 7.64 -0.33
CA LEU A 45 3.79 6.22 -0.21
C LEU A 45 5.27 5.94 -0.49
N LYS A 46 5.84 6.52 -1.56
CA LYS A 46 7.27 6.40 -1.87
C LYS A 46 8.15 6.94 -0.74
N TYR A 47 7.76 8.06 -0.14
CA TYR A 47 8.47 8.59 1.03
C TYR A 47 8.44 7.62 2.21
N PHE A 48 7.27 7.07 2.54
CA PHE A 48 7.14 6.09 3.61
C PHE A 48 7.97 4.84 3.35
N THR A 49 7.87 4.25 2.17
CA THR A 49 8.60 3.01 1.83
C THR A 49 10.12 3.20 1.80
N LYS A 50 10.59 4.40 1.49
CA LYS A 50 12.02 4.73 1.60
C LYS A 50 12.52 4.74 3.05
N LEU A 51 11.69 5.19 4.00
CA LEU A 51 12.02 5.21 5.44
C LEU A 51 11.81 3.85 6.11
N HIS A 52 10.92 3.04 5.57
CA HIS A 52 10.48 1.75 6.11
C HIS A 52 10.57 0.64 5.05
N PRO A 53 11.76 0.33 4.51
CA PRO A 53 11.91 -0.57 3.35
C PRO A 53 11.50 -2.02 3.64
N ASP A 54 11.58 -2.44 4.90
CA ASP A 54 11.27 -3.81 5.33
C ASP A 54 9.81 -3.99 5.77
N ASN A 55 9.02 -2.92 5.82
CA ASN A 55 7.65 -2.97 6.28
C ASN A 55 6.66 -3.13 5.11
N GLU A 56 5.91 -4.22 5.11
CA GLU A 56 4.81 -4.44 4.16
C GLU A 56 3.69 -3.42 4.41
N VAL A 57 3.34 -2.62 3.41
CA VAL A 57 2.14 -1.76 3.45
C VAL A 57 0.91 -2.62 3.22
N ILE A 58 -0.08 -2.48 4.11
CA ILE A 58 -1.32 -3.26 4.11
C ILE A 58 -2.47 -2.46 3.50
N LEU A 59 -2.68 -1.24 3.98
CA LEU A 59 -3.77 -0.37 3.57
C LEU A 59 -3.37 1.10 3.70
N CYS A 60 -3.85 1.91 2.77
CA CYS A 60 -3.70 3.36 2.78
C CYS A 60 -5.05 4.05 2.61
N GLY A 61 -5.17 5.23 3.20
CA GLY A 61 -6.25 6.17 2.95
C GLY A 61 -5.68 7.58 2.80
N GLN A 62 -6.26 8.39 1.90
CA GLN A 62 -5.74 9.72 1.61
C GLN A 62 -6.81 10.77 1.84
N GLU A 63 -6.53 11.72 2.75
CA GLU A 63 -7.38 12.87 3.07
C GLU A 63 -6.54 13.99 3.71
N ASP A 64 -7.05 15.22 3.69
CA ASP A 64 -6.48 16.35 4.42
C ASP A 64 -6.90 16.25 5.90
N VAL A 65 -6.04 15.62 6.71
CA VAL A 65 -6.35 15.36 8.13
C VAL A 65 -5.84 16.45 9.08
N ASN A 66 -5.12 17.43 8.55
CA ASN A 66 -4.60 18.57 9.33
C ASN A 66 -5.22 19.92 8.94
N ASN A 67 -6.10 19.93 7.94
CA ASN A 67 -6.80 21.08 7.40
C ASN A 67 -5.85 22.16 6.81
N ASP A 68 -4.80 21.71 6.09
CA ASP A 68 -3.85 22.59 5.38
C ASP A 68 -4.09 22.66 3.85
N ASN A 69 -5.21 22.11 3.38
CA ASN A 69 -5.61 21.94 1.97
C ASN A 69 -4.67 21.02 1.15
N THR A 70 -3.86 20.21 1.82
CA THR A 70 -3.03 19.22 1.16
C THR A 70 -3.38 17.83 1.68
N LYS A 71 -3.56 16.86 0.76
CA LYS A 71 -3.91 15.50 1.21
C LYS A 71 -2.73 14.79 1.83
N ASP A 72 -2.92 14.33 3.05
CA ASP A 72 -2.03 13.47 3.80
C ASP A 72 -2.28 11.99 3.47
N LEU A 73 -1.41 11.09 3.90
CA LEU A 73 -1.54 9.66 3.68
C LEU A 73 -1.51 8.90 5.00
N VAL A 74 -2.63 8.30 5.36
CA VAL A 74 -2.74 7.34 6.47
C VAL A 74 -2.30 5.97 5.96
N ILE A 75 -1.36 5.33 6.65
CA ILE A 75 -0.76 4.06 6.25
C ILE A 75 -0.85 3.06 7.38
N ILE A 76 -1.48 1.91 7.13
CA ILE A 76 -1.39 0.71 7.98
C ILE A 76 -0.35 -0.22 7.37
N TYR A 77 0.60 -0.69 8.19
CA TYR A 77 1.71 -1.51 7.75
C TYR A 77 2.07 -2.60 8.76
N ARG A 78 2.74 -3.64 8.26
CA ARG A 78 3.20 -4.78 9.04
C ARG A 78 4.48 -4.43 9.81
N VAL A 79 4.44 -4.53 11.12
CA VAL A 79 5.64 -4.40 11.98
C VAL A 79 6.24 -5.77 12.28
N SER A 80 5.40 -6.76 12.55
CA SER A 80 5.81 -8.14 12.79
C SER A 80 4.69 -9.12 12.39
N LYS A 81 4.91 -10.41 12.56
CA LYS A 81 3.87 -11.44 12.29
C LYS A 81 2.59 -11.23 13.13
N THR A 82 2.72 -10.59 14.27
CA THR A 82 1.64 -10.43 15.27
C THR A 82 1.29 -8.97 15.54
N LYS A 83 1.88 -8.01 14.82
CA LYS A 83 1.67 -6.59 15.07
C LYS A 83 1.61 -5.80 13.77
N ASN A 84 0.55 -5.02 13.61
CA ASN A 84 0.44 -3.93 12.66
C ASN A 84 0.55 -2.59 13.38
N ALA A 85 0.90 -1.57 12.63
CA ALA A 85 0.93 -0.20 13.10
C ALA A 85 0.36 0.75 12.05
N MET A 86 0.02 1.94 12.49
CA MET A 86 -0.42 3.04 11.64
C MET A 86 0.46 4.27 11.85
N LYS A 87 0.77 4.95 10.76
CA LYS A 87 1.35 6.30 10.70
C LYS A 87 0.63 7.16 9.70
N ILE A 88 0.77 8.46 9.84
CA ILE A 88 0.33 9.44 8.85
C ILE A 88 1.58 10.09 8.26
N VAL A 89 1.69 10.05 6.94
CA VAL A 89 2.65 10.86 6.20
C VAL A 89 1.98 12.17 5.86
N ILE A 90 2.50 13.23 6.44
CA ILE A 90 1.96 14.59 6.35
C ILE A 90 2.67 15.30 5.20
N ALA A 91 1.89 15.77 4.24
CA ALA A 91 2.37 16.58 3.13
C ALA A 91 2.51 18.05 3.58
N LYS A 92 3.65 18.66 3.29
CA LYS A 92 3.86 20.11 3.46
C LYS A 92 4.64 20.62 2.25
N GLU A 93 4.01 21.46 1.46
CA GLU A 93 4.55 22.12 0.24
C GLU A 93 5.63 21.31 -0.51
N HIS A 94 6.84 21.17 0.08
CA HIS A 94 7.97 20.43 -0.53
C HIS A 94 8.61 19.41 0.42
N ASN A 95 8.03 19.17 1.59
CA ASN A 95 8.54 18.26 2.59
C ASN A 95 7.47 17.29 3.08
N TYR A 96 7.89 16.04 3.35
CA TYR A 96 7.03 15.05 3.98
C TYR A 96 7.55 14.74 5.38
N LYS A 97 6.63 14.53 6.33
CA LYS A 97 6.97 14.11 7.69
C LYS A 97 6.06 12.98 8.13
N CYS A 98 6.58 12.07 8.92
CA CYS A 98 5.76 11.03 9.55
C CYS A 98 5.32 11.47 10.95
N SER A 99 4.10 11.11 11.30
CA SER A 99 3.60 11.16 12.69
C SER A 99 4.30 10.14 13.60
N ASN A 100 3.92 10.13 14.88
CA ASN A 100 4.17 8.98 15.74
C ASN A 100 3.47 7.72 15.18
N GLU A 101 3.86 6.58 15.72
CA GLU A 101 3.25 5.27 15.47
C GLU A 101 2.16 5.00 16.50
N VAL A 102 1.05 4.40 16.04
CA VAL A 102 0.00 3.85 16.89
C VAL A 102 -0.35 2.42 16.45
N PRO A 103 -0.87 1.56 17.33
CA PRO A 103 -1.33 0.22 16.96
C PRO A 103 -2.42 0.26 15.88
N ALA A 104 -2.50 -0.79 15.06
CA ALA A 104 -3.50 -0.96 14.02
C ALA A 104 -4.03 -2.40 13.99
N PRO A 105 -5.29 -2.62 13.55
CA PRO A 105 -5.90 -3.95 13.50
C PRO A 105 -5.10 -4.94 12.65
N MET A 106 -5.13 -6.22 13.05
CA MET A 106 -4.41 -7.28 12.36
C MET A 106 -5.07 -7.73 11.07
N GLU A 107 -6.41 -7.72 11.03
CA GLU A 107 -7.23 -8.30 9.97
C GLU A 107 -8.36 -7.35 9.61
N ASN A 108 -8.88 -7.45 8.37
CA ASN A 108 -10.07 -6.73 7.89
C ASN A 108 -9.99 -5.22 8.10
N GLN A 109 -8.81 -4.64 7.88
CA GLN A 109 -8.55 -3.23 8.13
C GLN A 109 -9.40 -2.32 7.24
N ILE A 110 -10.00 -1.31 7.84
CA ILE A 110 -10.77 -0.27 7.17
C ILE A 110 -10.32 1.08 7.71
N ILE A 111 -10.04 2.02 6.80
CA ILE A 111 -9.79 3.43 7.12
C ILE A 111 -10.97 4.23 6.59
N LYS A 112 -11.55 5.08 7.44
CA LYS A 112 -12.57 6.06 7.06
C LYS A 112 -12.20 7.43 7.60
N PHE A 113 -12.62 8.46 6.88
CA PHE A 113 -12.44 9.86 7.26
C PHE A 113 -13.80 10.48 7.51
N LYS A 114 -13.95 11.17 8.64
CA LYS A 114 -15.20 11.84 8.98
C LYS A 114 -14.94 12.96 9.99
N ASN A 115 -15.53 14.12 9.76
CA ASN A 115 -15.62 15.14 10.81
C ASN A 115 -16.73 14.70 11.78
N ILE A 116 -16.37 14.37 13.01
CA ILE A 116 -17.29 13.81 14.02
C ILE A 116 -17.79 14.88 14.99
N ASP A 117 -16.98 15.87 15.29
CA ASP A 117 -17.27 16.88 16.31
C ASP A 117 -17.38 18.31 15.75
N ASP A 118 -17.53 18.43 14.42
CA ASP A 118 -17.66 19.69 13.68
C ASP A 118 -16.50 20.69 13.92
N LYS A 119 -15.33 20.18 14.33
CA LYS A 119 -14.07 20.95 14.37
C LYS A 119 -13.38 20.90 13.02
N ASP A 120 -12.39 21.78 12.83
CA ASP A 120 -11.72 21.98 11.53
C ASP A 120 -10.94 20.75 11.00
N GLN A 121 -10.52 19.84 11.88
CA GLN A 121 -9.74 18.66 11.52
C GLN A 121 -10.62 17.42 11.36
N ILE A 122 -10.35 16.65 10.31
CA ILE A 122 -11.06 15.38 10.03
C ILE A 122 -10.46 14.26 10.88
N GLU A 123 -11.34 13.47 11.53
CA GLU A 123 -10.94 12.28 12.25
C GLU A 123 -10.69 11.10 11.32
N VAL A 124 -9.70 10.31 11.70
CA VAL A 124 -9.37 9.01 11.09
C VAL A 124 -10.01 7.92 11.95
N ILE A 125 -10.99 7.23 11.38
CA ILE A 125 -11.63 6.07 12.00
C ILE A 125 -10.96 4.83 11.42
N VAL A 126 -10.36 4.03 12.30
CA VAL A 126 -9.76 2.75 11.91
C VAL A 126 -10.51 1.63 12.59
N SER A 127 -10.93 0.65 11.80
CA SER A 127 -11.58 -0.56 12.30
C SER A 127 -10.96 -1.82 11.69
N GLY A 128 -11.16 -2.95 12.36
CA GLY A 128 -10.68 -4.24 11.90
C GLY A 128 -10.90 -5.31 12.94
N SER A 129 -10.16 -6.41 12.83
CA SER A 129 -10.31 -7.53 13.75
C SER A 129 -8.97 -8.19 14.08
N LYS A 130 -9.00 -9.01 15.15
CA LYS A 130 -7.93 -9.94 15.54
C LYS A 130 -8.57 -11.15 16.21
N ASN A 131 -8.30 -12.34 15.69
CA ASN A 131 -8.87 -13.59 16.22
C ASN A 131 -10.41 -13.57 16.31
N GLY A 132 -11.09 -12.90 15.34
CA GLY A 132 -12.53 -12.76 15.30
C GLY A 132 -13.11 -11.64 16.18
N GLN A 133 -12.33 -11.01 17.03
CA GLN A 133 -12.76 -9.84 17.80
C GLN A 133 -12.66 -8.59 16.93
N VAL A 134 -13.76 -7.85 16.79
CA VAL A 134 -13.85 -6.63 16.00
C VAL A 134 -13.74 -5.42 16.91
N GLY A 135 -12.92 -4.46 16.50
CA GLY A 135 -12.74 -3.21 17.21
C GLY A 135 -12.61 -2.02 16.27
N TYR A 136 -12.72 -0.83 16.82
CA TYR A 136 -12.44 0.40 16.11
C TYR A 136 -11.86 1.47 17.06
N ALA A 137 -11.11 2.38 16.48
CA ALA A 137 -10.61 3.55 17.18
C ALA A 137 -10.78 4.80 16.32
N ILE A 138 -10.86 5.93 16.98
CA ILE A 138 -10.98 7.25 16.38
C ILE A 138 -9.75 8.05 16.76
N PHE A 139 -9.06 8.54 15.75
CA PHE A 139 -7.85 9.31 15.91
C PHE A 139 -7.98 10.69 15.28
N ARG A 140 -7.22 11.65 15.79
CA ARG A 140 -7.03 12.97 15.20
C ARG A 140 -5.55 13.28 15.11
N LEU A 141 -5.14 13.96 14.05
CA LEU A 141 -3.80 14.48 13.94
C LEU A 141 -3.71 15.85 14.64
N GLN A 142 -3.00 15.94 15.74
CA GLN A 142 -2.77 17.18 16.49
C GLN A 142 -1.27 17.43 16.63
N ASN A 143 -0.81 18.60 16.22
CA ASN A 143 0.62 18.96 16.31
C ASN A 143 1.56 17.88 15.74
N MET A 144 1.19 17.32 14.59
CA MET A 144 1.89 16.22 13.90
C MET A 144 1.94 14.89 14.66
N LYS A 145 1.08 14.73 15.68
CA LYS A 145 0.93 13.47 16.42
C LYS A 145 -0.48 12.92 16.26
N ILE A 146 -0.55 11.62 16.07
CA ILE A 146 -1.82 10.89 16.15
C ILE A 146 -2.21 10.81 17.62
N VAL A 147 -3.38 11.36 17.93
CA VAL A 147 -3.99 11.32 19.26
C VAL A 147 -5.20 10.41 19.20
N ASN A 148 -5.29 9.45 20.12
CA ASN A 148 -6.46 8.60 20.26
C ASN A 148 -7.56 9.38 20.98
N LEU A 149 -8.71 9.53 20.33
CA LEU A 149 -9.91 10.19 20.90
C LEU A 149 -10.86 9.17 21.51
N PHE A 150 -10.86 7.93 20.99
CA PHE A 150 -11.73 6.83 21.41
C PHE A 150 -11.10 5.49 21.04
N GLY A 151 -11.28 4.46 21.87
CA GLY A 151 -10.80 3.12 21.58
C GLY A 151 -9.59 2.71 22.39
N ASN A 152 -9.59 3.03 23.71
CA ASN A 152 -8.48 2.67 24.61
C ASN A 152 -8.24 1.16 24.69
N ASP A 153 -9.22 0.32 24.35
CA ASP A 153 -9.15 -1.15 24.43
C ASP A 153 -8.74 -1.80 23.09
N MET A 154 -8.09 -1.04 22.23
CA MET A 154 -7.57 -1.57 20.96
C MET A 154 -6.46 -2.62 21.13
N GLU A 155 -5.92 -2.78 22.34
CA GLU A 155 -4.89 -3.79 22.62
C GLU A 155 -5.40 -5.23 22.38
N ASP A 156 -6.68 -5.47 22.58
CA ASP A 156 -7.29 -6.79 22.40
C ASP A 156 -7.60 -7.11 20.93
N CYS A 157 -7.80 -6.11 20.06
CA CYS A 157 -8.07 -6.30 18.64
C CYS A 157 -6.88 -5.95 17.72
N CYS A 158 -5.83 -5.41 18.29
CA CYS A 158 -4.62 -5.00 17.60
C CYS A 158 -3.40 -5.56 18.27
#